data_0d3f9b621e895f7891cc42d1ced5d131
#
_entry.id   0d3f9b621e895f7891cc42d1ced5d131
#
_cell.length_a   1.000
_cell.length_b   1.000
_cell.length_c   1.000
_cell.angle_alpha   90.00
_cell.angle_beta   90.00
_cell.angle_gamma   90.00
#
_symmetry.space_group_name_H-M   'P 1'
#
loop_
_entity.id
_entity.type
_entity.pdbx_description
1 polymer ?
#
loop_
_entity_poly.entity_id
_entity_poly.type
_entity_poly.pdbx_seq_one_letter_code
_entity_poly.pdbx_strand_id
1 'polypeptide(L)'
;FAVEVGSSWLSPAVRGTAVNPAAKLLLLTQAFEEWGVDRVDIKTDARNEVARGAIAALGATFEGVLRAWQPSLAPGEEGRPRDTAMFSVTPPEWPRVRGRLVERIERRRASRRG
;
A
#
# COMPACT_ATOMS: atom_id res chain seq x y z
N PHE A 1 4.03 -16.99 -6.83
CA PHE A 1 4.62 -16.51 -5.58
C PHE A 1 4.06 -15.14 -5.21
N ALA A 2 4.33 -14.68 -4.03
CA ALA A 2 3.77 -13.43 -3.51
C ALA A 2 4.88 -12.45 -3.13
N VAL A 3 4.57 -11.15 -3.22
CA VAL A 3 5.43 -10.06 -2.76
C VAL A 3 4.74 -9.35 -1.61
N GLU A 4 5.48 -9.03 -0.55
CA GLU A 4 4.99 -8.25 0.57
C GLU A 4 5.54 -6.83 0.54
N VAL A 5 4.69 -5.86 0.84
CA VAL A 5 5.12 -4.48 1.06
C VAL A 5 4.59 -4.00 2.41
N GLY A 6 5.44 -3.31 3.16
CA GLY A 6 5.06 -2.79 4.47
C GLY A 6 4.58 -1.34 4.40
N SER A 7 4.14 -0.83 5.55
CA SER A 7 3.62 0.53 5.67
C SER A 7 4.68 1.62 5.41
N SER A 8 5.96 1.29 5.45
CA SER A 8 7.03 2.23 5.06
C SER A 8 6.85 2.75 3.64
N TRP A 9 6.14 1.99 2.80
CA TRP A 9 5.76 2.38 1.46
C TRP A 9 4.87 3.62 1.43
N LEU A 10 4.24 3.93 2.57
CA LEU A 10 3.37 5.08 2.74
C LEU A 10 4.06 6.17 3.57
N SER A 11 5.38 6.30 3.45
CA SER A 11 6.18 7.26 4.20
C SER A 11 5.55 8.67 4.18
N PRO A 12 5.45 9.35 5.33
CA PRO A 12 4.95 10.72 5.38
C PRO A 12 5.74 11.69 4.50
N ALA A 13 7.03 11.44 4.29
CA ALA A 13 7.90 12.30 3.49
C ALA A 13 7.46 12.40 2.02
N VAL A 14 6.81 11.36 1.49
CA VAL A 14 6.36 11.34 0.10
C VAL A 14 4.83 11.31 -0.01
N ARG A 15 4.13 11.19 1.12
CA ARG A 15 2.68 11.17 1.13
C ARG A 15 2.15 12.53 0.67
N GLY A 16 1.16 12.51 -0.20
CA GLY A 16 0.58 13.74 -0.73
C GLY A 16 1.27 14.27 -1.98
N THR A 17 2.35 13.66 -2.42
CA THR A 17 3.05 14.05 -3.65
C THR A 17 2.78 13.05 -4.79
N ALA A 18 3.06 13.46 -6.04
CA ALA A 18 2.95 12.56 -7.18
C ALA A 18 3.99 11.44 -7.15
N VAL A 19 5.08 11.63 -6.41
CA VAL A 19 6.16 10.65 -6.29
C VAL A 19 5.66 9.37 -5.64
N ASN A 20 4.83 9.47 -4.60
CA ASN A 20 4.32 8.30 -3.90
C ASN A 20 3.47 7.39 -4.82
N PRO A 21 2.40 7.88 -5.48
CA PRO A 21 1.62 7.01 -6.37
C PRO A 21 2.41 6.55 -7.59
N ALA A 22 3.37 7.33 -8.08
CA ALA A 22 4.22 6.91 -9.20
C ALA A 22 5.13 5.74 -8.80
N ALA A 23 5.71 5.78 -7.60
CA ALA A 23 6.54 4.71 -7.07
C ALA A 23 5.72 3.43 -6.88
N LYS A 24 4.50 3.54 -6.38
CA LYS A 24 3.60 2.41 -6.21
C LYS A 24 3.22 1.79 -7.56
N LEU A 25 2.92 2.62 -8.54
CA LEU A 25 2.60 2.17 -9.89
C LEU A 25 3.77 1.39 -10.48
N LEU A 26 4.98 1.91 -10.34
CA LEU A 26 6.17 1.27 -10.86
C LEU A 26 6.40 -0.09 -10.20
N LEU A 27 6.33 -0.17 -8.88
CA LEU A 27 6.54 -1.41 -8.14
C LEU A 27 5.49 -2.46 -8.49
N LEU A 28 4.22 -2.09 -8.52
CA LEU A 28 3.15 -3.05 -8.81
C LEU A 28 3.16 -3.49 -10.27
N THR A 29 3.52 -2.60 -11.19
CA THR A 29 3.72 -2.96 -12.60
C THR A 29 4.82 -4.01 -12.70
N GLN A 30 5.94 -3.79 -12.02
CA GLN A 30 7.05 -4.74 -11.99
C GLN A 30 6.58 -6.09 -11.45
N ALA A 31 5.85 -6.09 -10.34
CA ALA A 31 5.39 -7.31 -9.70
C ALA A 31 4.44 -8.12 -10.58
N PHE A 32 3.41 -7.47 -11.14
CA PHE A 32 2.38 -8.19 -11.89
C PHE A 32 2.75 -8.45 -13.34
N GLU A 33 3.42 -7.52 -14.00
CA GLU A 33 3.67 -7.61 -15.44
C GLU A 33 5.04 -8.18 -15.78
N GLU A 34 6.04 -8.01 -14.90
CA GLU A 34 7.38 -8.56 -15.12
C GLU A 34 7.61 -9.85 -14.34
N TRP A 35 7.28 -9.86 -13.06
CA TRP A 35 7.52 -11.03 -12.20
C TRP A 35 6.39 -12.05 -12.20
N GLY A 36 5.20 -11.66 -12.64
CA GLY A 36 4.05 -12.56 -12.70
C GLY A 36 3.63 -13.09 -11.33
N VAL A 37 3.65 -12.23 -10.30
CA VAL A 37 3.27 -12.65 -8.95
C VAL A 37 1.79 -13.02 -8.88
N ASP A 38 1.45 -13.93 -7.98
CA ASP A 38 0.08 -14.35 -7.74
C ASP A 38 -0.68 -13.34 -6.87
N ARG A 39 0.03 -12.61 -6.02
CA ARG A 39 -0.55 -11.58 -5.16
C ARG A 39 0.52 -10.64 -4.62
N VAL A 40 0.10 -9.44 -4.30
CA VAL A 40 0.91 -8.50 -3.51
C VAL A 40 0.19 -8.28 -2.19
N ASP A 41 0.87 -8.56 -1.08
CA ASP A 41 0.35 -8.32 0.26
C ASP A 41 0.80 -6.95 0.75
N ILE A 42 -0.12 -6.17 1.28
CA ILE A 42 0.16 -4.85 1.83
C ILE A 42 -0.26 -4.86 3.30
N LYS A 43 0.70 -4.62 4.18
CA LYS A 43 0.50 -4.68 5.63
C LYS A 43 0.68 -3.32 6.27
N THR A 44 -0.10 -3.05 7.31
CA THR A 44 0.11 -1.89 8.15
C THR A 44 -0.38 -2.20 9.57
N ASP A 45 0.07 -1.39 10.54
CA ASP A 45 -0.44 -1.49 11.91
C ASP A 45 -1.97 -1.30 11.86
N ALA A 46 -2.71 -2.20 12.52
CA ALA A 46 -4.17 -2.17 12.49
C ALA A 46 -4.75 -0.87 13.06
N ARG A 47 -3.98 -0.15 13.87
CA ARG A 47 -4.38 1.14 14.46
C ARG A 47 -4.15 2.33 13.51
N ASN A 48 -3.39 2.13 12.45
CA ASN A 48 -3.04 3.22 11.53
C ASN A 48 -4.17 3.43 10.51
N GLU A 49 -5.15 4.24 10.90
CA GLU A 49 -6.34 4.48 10.06
C GLU A 49 -5.99 5.22 8.77
N VAL A 50 -5.01 6.11 8.80
CA VAL A 50 -4.58 6.85 7.61
C VAL A 50 -4.01 5.89 6.57
N ALA A 51 -3.12 5.00 7.00
CA ALA A 51 -2.54 4.00 6.10
C ALA A 51 -3.60 3.03 5.58
N ARG A 52 -4.50 2.55 6.45
CA ARG A 52 -5.58 1.66 6.05
C ARG A 52 -6.48 2.31 5.00
N GLY A 53 -6.84 3.57 5.21
CA GLY A 53 -7.63 4.33 4.25
C GLY A 53 -6.94 4.51 2.91
N ALA A 54 -5.64 4.80 2.94
CA ALA A 54 -4.85 4.97 1.72
C ALA A 54 -4.75 3.67 0.92
N ILE A 55 -4.56 2.54 1.61
CA ILE A 55 -4.48 1.23 0.96
C ILE A 55 -5.84 0.86 0.36
N ALA A 56 -6.92 1.06 1.10
CA ALA A 56 -8.27 0.81 0.60
C ALA A 56 -8.59 1.67 -0.62
N ALA A 57 -8.15 2.93 -0.63
CA ALA A 57 -8.37 3.84 -1.74
C ALA A 57 -7.68 3.40 -3.03
N LEU A 58 -6.62 2.59 -2.95
CA LEU A 58 -5.99 1.99 -4.12
C LEU A 58 -6.86 0.91 -4.76
N GLY A 59 -7.85 0.40 -4.05
CA GLY A 59 -8.65 -0.72 -4.51
C GLY A 59 -8.13 -2.07 -4.05
N ALA A 60 -7.16 -2.09 -3.12
CA ALA A 60 -6.72 -3.34 -2.51
C ALA A 60 -7.84 -3.94 -1.66
N THR A 61 -7.88 -5.26 -1.58
CA THR A 61 -8.89 -5.97 -0.82
C THR A 61 -8.43 -6.17 0.62
N PHE A 62 -9.28 -5.79 1.58
CA PHE A 62 -9.00 -6.04 2.98
C PHE A 62 -9.20 -7.53 3.29
N GLU A 63 -8.16 -8.16 3.83
CA GLU A 63 -8.20 -9.59 4.14
C GLU A 63 -8.53 -9.86 5.61
N GLY A 64 -8.19 -8.93 6.49
CA GLY A 64 -8.45 -9.10 7.92
C GLY A 64 -7.35 -8.53 8.79
N VAL A 65 -7.51 -8.68 10.10
CA VAL A 65 -6.53 -8.27 11.10
C VAL A 65 -5.85 -9.51 11.68
N LEU A 66 -4.53 -9.55 11.60
CA LEU A 66 -3.72 -10.62 12.18
C LEU A 66 -3.23 -10.15 13.55
N ARG A 67 -3.74 -10.79 14.60
CA ARG A 67 -3.42 -10.41 15.97
C ARG A 67 -2.00 -10.80 16.35
N ALA A 68 -1.31 -9.89 17.03
CA ALA A 68 0.06 -10.12 17.53
C ALA A 68 0.99 -10.66 16.42
N TRP A 69 0.83 -10.13 15.21
CA TRP A 69 1.50 -10.66 14.01
C TRP A 69 2.99 -10.39 14.00
N GLN A 70 3.41 -9.23 14.46
CA GLN A 70 4.81 -8.86 14.48
C GLN A 70 5.06 -7.81 15.56
N PRO A 71 6.33 -7.59 15.95
CA PRO A 71 6.67 -6.56 16.93
C PRO A 71 6.32 -5.17 16.44
N SER A 72 5.84 -4.32 17.35
CA SER A 72 5.59 -2.92 17.06
C SER A 72 6.90 -2.17 16.88
N LEU A 73 6.94 -1.25 15.91
CA LEU A 73 8.06 -0.31 15.72
C LEU A 73 7.70 1.09 16.22
N ALA A 74 6.51 1.26 16.81
CA ALA A 74 6.10 2.54 17.35
C ALA A 74 6.95 2.93 18.56
N PRO A 75 7.30 4.23 18.72
CA PRO A 75 8.06 4.69 19.86
C PRO A 75 7.37 4.32 21.18
N GLY A 76 8.13 3.78 22.13
CA GLY A 76 7.63 3.36 23.43
C GLY A 76 6.98 1.97 23.45
N GLU A 77 6.87 1.33 22.31
CA GLU A 77 6.24 0.01 22.17
C GLU A 77 7.20 -1.07 21.68
N GLU A 78 8.48 -0.77 21.62
CA GLU A 78 9.47 -1.67 21.05
C GLU A 78 9.38 -3.06 21.68
N GLY A 79 9.27 -4.07 20.85
CA GLY A 79 9.16 -5.46 21.29
C GLY A 79 7.76 -5.91 21.67
N ARG A 80 6.78 -5.02 21.73
CA ARG A 80 5.39 -5.40 21.99
C ARG A 80 4.76 -5.93 20.72
N PRO A 81 3.93 -6.98 20.80
CA PRO A 81 3.20 -7.45 19.62
C PRO A 81 2.23 -6.38 19.11
N ARG A 82 2.10 -6.28 17.81
CA ARG A 82 1.09 -5.42 17.20
C ARG A 82 0.12 -6.26 16.37
N ASP A 83 -1.11 -5.78 16.27
CA ASP A 83 -2.06 -6.33 15.33
C ASP A 83 -1.83 -5.69 13.96
N THR A 84 -1.90 -6.49 12.91
CA THR A 84 -1.58 -6.06 11.55
C THR A 84 -2.82 -6.16 10.67
N ALA A 85 -3.19 -5.06 10.02
CA ALA A 85 -4.21 -5.07 8.98
C ALA A 85 -3.56 -5.54 7.68
N MET A 86 -4.12 -6.59 7.10
CA MET A 86 -3.63 -7.22 5.88
C MET A 86 -4.56 -6.89 4.72
N PHE A 87 -3.97 -6.39 3.63
CA PHE A 87 -4.65 -6.15 2.37
C PHE A 87 -3.91 -6.89 1.27
N SER A 88 -4.58 -7.13 0.17
CA SER A 88 -3.95 -7.76 -0.99
C SER A 88 -4.44 -7.20 -2.31
N VAL A 89 -3.61 -7.36 -3.33
CA VAL A 89 -3.98 -7.13 -4.72
C VAL A 89 -3.64 -8.41 -5.46
N THR A 90 -4.59 -8.94 -6.22
CA THR A 90 -4.39 -10.12 -7.06
C THR A 90 -4.42 -9.72 -8.53
N PRO A 91 -3.95 -10.58 -9.46
CA PRO A 91 -3.93 -10.23 -10.89
C PRO A 91 -5.28 -9.73 -11.44
N PRO A 92 -6.43 -10.33 -11.12
CA PRO A 92 -7.71 -9.79 -11.60
C PRO A 92 -8.03 -8.39 -11.11
N GLU A 93 -7.49 -7.98 -9.97
CA GLU A 93 -7.69 -6.65 -9.40
C GLU A 93 -6.70 -5.61 -9.91
N TRP A 94 -5.59 -6.06 -10.47
CA TRP A 94 -4.51 -5.19 -10.88
C TRP A 94 -4.93 -4.09 -11.87
N PRO A 95 -5.72 -4.37 -12.92
CA PRO A 95 -6.14 -3.30 -13.84
C PRO A 95 -6.87 -2.16 -13.14
N ARG A 96 -7.73 -2.47 -12.16
CA ARG A 96 -8.46 -1.47 -11.38
C ARG A 96 -7.50 -0.64 -10.53
N VAL A 97 -6.58 -1.30 -9.85
CA VAL A 97 -5.59 -0.62 -8.98
C VAL A 97 -4.69 0.27 -9.84
N ARG A 98 -4.24 -0.22 -10.99
CA ARG A 98 -3.43 0.55 -11.92
C ARG A 98 -4.15 1.82 -12.36
N GLY A 99 -5.41 1.70 -12.73
CA GLY A 99 -6.22 2.85 -13.14
C GLY A 99 -6.32 3.92 -12.06
N ARG A 100 -6.52 3.51 -10.82
CA ARG A 100 -6.60 4.44 -9.67
C ARG A 100 -5.28 5.15 -9.41
N LEU A 101 -4.16 4.44 -9.55
CA LEU A 101 -2.84 5.05 -9.40
C LEU A 101 -2.57 6.08 -10.50
N VAL A 102 -2.90 5.75 -11.74
CA VAL A 102 -2.74 6.67 -12.88
C VAL A 102 -3.57 7.93 -12.66
N GLU A 103 -4.85 7.79 -12.28
CA GLU A 103 -5.71 8.93 -11.99
C GLU A 103 -5.14 9.82 -10.89
N ARG A 104 -4.60 9.20 -9.85
CA ARG A 104 -4.03 9.94 -8.72
C ARG A 104 -2.81 10.74 -9.13
N ILE A 105 -1.96 10.17 -9.97
CA ILE A 105 -0.79 10.87 -10.51
C ILE A 105 -1.25 12.07 -11.34
N GLU A 106 -2.22 11.89 -12.20
CA GLU A 106 -2.74 12.94 -13.07
C GLU A 106 -3.37 14.08 -12.27
N ARG A 107 -4.14 13.75 -11.24
CA ARG A 107 -4.76 14.76 -10.38
C ARG A 107 -3.72 15.62 -9.64
N ARG A 108 -2.64 14.99 -9.17
CA ARG A 108 -1.58 15.72 -8.48
C ARG A 108 -0.81 16.63 -9.43
N ARG A 109 -0.57 16.17 -10.66
CA ARG A 109 0.05 17.01 -11.69
C ARG A 109 -0.83 18.19 -12.05
N ALA A 110 -2.12 17.99 -12.22
CA ALA A 110 -3.08 19.05 -12.52
C ALA A 110 -3.14 20.08 -11.37
N SER A 111 -3.14 19.60 -10.12
CA SER A 111 -3.12 20.47 -8.94
C SER A 111 -1.87 21.37 -8.90
N ARG A 112 -0.71 20.83 -9.31
CA ARG A 112 0.53 21.61 -9.36
C ARG A 112 0.53 22.66 -10.46
N ARG A 113 -0.21 22.43 -11.54
CA ARG A 113 -0.31 23.37 -12.67
C ARG A 113 -1.31 24.49 -12.39
N GLY A 114 -2.26 24.23 -11.53
CA GLY A 114 -3.25 25.22 -11.14
C GLY A 114 -2.72 26.13 -10.07
#